data_430817e331d466ee15dacf8b81a2d328
#
_entry.id   430817e331d466ee15dacf8b81a2d328
#
_cell.length_a   1.000
_cell.length_b   1.000
_cell.length_c   1.000
_cell.angle_alpha   90.00
_cell.angle_beta   90.00
_cell.angle_gamma   90.00
#
_symmetry.space_group_name_H-M   'P 1'
#
loop_
_entity.id
_entity.type
_entity.pdbx_description
1 polymer ?
#
loop_
_entity_poly.entity_id
_entity_poly.type
_entity_poly.pdbx_seq_one_letter_code
_entity_poly.pdbx_strand_id
1 'polypeptide(L)'
;MIREITIGQYYPGKSVLHRLDPRMKLVLTFALIVVIFLCKSFLSLGLIALATVGAAALSKVPPKMILKSLKPIVIILIFTAILNIFYTQGGKTYFEWWEISITEKGVNTAIFTMIRIVCLVVISSLLTYTTTPTMLTDAIERLLSPLKVFKIKVHTLAMMMTLALRFIPTLIEEIDRIMNAQKARGADLETGGIIQRAKALVPIFIPLMVSSFRRAYELAFAMTCRCYTGGEGRTRMKQMKLSAVDFFALFACVAITAGIIVLNHFFEAVI
;
A
#
# COMPACT_ATOMS: atom_id res chain seq x y z
N MET A 1 2.08 0.85 -24.48
CA MET A 1 1.20 1.13 -23.31
C MET A 1 1.54 0.36 -22.04
N ILE A 2 2.27 -0.75 -22.07
CA ILE A 2 2.58 -1.56 -20.85
C ILE A 2 3.87 -1.10 -20.15
N ARG A 3 4.67 -0.23 -20.76
CA ARG A 3 5.97 0.24 -20.23
C ARG A 3 5.94 1.09 -18.94
N GLU A 4 4.78 1.51 -18.47
CA GLU A 4 4.64 2.33 -17.25
C GLU A 4 4.21 1.54 -16.00
N ILE A 5 4.17 0.22 -16.07
CA ILE A 5 3.93 -0.59 -14.87
C ILE A 5 5.24 -0.65 -14.07
N THR A 6 5.54 0.41 -13.36
CA THR A 6 6.56 0.40 -12.30
C THR A 6 6.05 -0.48 -11.18
N ILE A 7 6.49 -1.75 -11.18
CA ILE A 7 6.18 -2.70 -10.11
C ILE A 7 6.87 -2.22 -8.84
N GLY A 8 6.06 -1.62 -7.96
CA GLY A 8 6.52 -1.02 -6.72
C GLY A 8 7.07 0.40 -6.95
N GLN A 9 6.35 1.38 -6.44
CA GLN A 9 6.77 2.80 -6.48
C GLN A 9 7.89 3.07 -5.46
N TYR A 10 8.83 2.12 -5.29
CA TYR A 10 9.94 2.29 -4.36
C TYR A 10 10.88 3.41 -4.85
N TYR A 11 11.13 4.37 -3.95
CA TYR A 11 12.10 5.43 -4.17
C TYR A 11 13.43 5.08 -3.48
N PRO A 12 14.53 4.83 -4.23
CA PRO A 12 15.80 4.50 -3.63
C PRO A 12 16.35 5.71 -2.86
N GLY A 13 16.42 5.61 -1.53
CA GLY A 13 16.89 6.66 -0.63
C GLY A 13 17.66 6.12 0.55
N LYS A 14 18.46 6.97 1.20
CA LYS A 14 19.24 6.67 2.42
C LYS A 14 18.69 7.44 3.63
N SER A 15 17.36 7.50 3.79
CA SER A 15 16.76 8.18 4.94
C SER A 15 16.66 7.26 6.17
N VAL A 16 16.32 7.85 7.31
CA VAL A 16 16.08 7.11 8.56
C VAL A 16 14.97 6.08 8.35
N LEU A 17 13.88 6.45 7.65
CA LEU A 17 12.79 5.55 7.35
C LEU A 17 13.22 4.38 6.45
N HIS A 18 14.15 4.59 5.50
CA HIS A 18 14.65 3.49 4.66
C HIS A 18 15.46 2.46 5.44
N ARG A 19 16.12 2.87 6.53
CA ARG A 19 16.96 1.99 7.38
C ARG A 19 16.16 1.17 8.40
N LEU A 20 14.90 1.54 8.67
CA LEU A 20 14.01 0.80 9.57
C LEU A 20 13.78 -0.63 9.06
N ASP A 21 13.68 -1.59 9.98
CA ASP A 21 13.32 -2.98 9.66
C ASP A 21 11.92 -3.00 9.00
N PRO A 22 11.75 -3.66 7.84
CA PRO A 22 10.47 -3.73 7.13
C PRO A 22 9.30 -4.25 7.96
N ARG A 23 9.56 -5.11 8.95
CA ARG A 23 8.53 -5.61 9.88
C ARG A 23 8.02 -4.48 10.77
N MET A 24 8.96 -3.70 11.35
CA MET A 24 8.61 -2.58 12.21
C MET A 24 7.88 -1.51 11.42
N LYS A 25 8.30 -1.20 10.19
CA LYS A 25 7.56 -0.28 9.31
C LYS A 25 6.12 -0.71 9.09
N LEU A 26 5.90 -1.98 8.77
CA LEU A 26 4.56 -2.51 8.52
C LEU A 26 3.70 -2.41 9.77
N VAL A 27 4.22 -2.83 10.92
CA VAL A 27 3.50 -2.76 12.21
C VAL A 27 3.21 -1.31 12.60
N LEU A 28 4.20 -0.41 12.51
CA LEU A 28 4.03 1.01 12.82
C LEU A 28 3.05 1.70 11.87
N THR A 29 3.11 1.40 10.58
CA THR A 29 2.14 1.94 9.61
C THR A 29 0.73 1.50 9.95
N PHE A 30 0.53 0.22 10.26
CA PHE A 30 -0.77 -0.30 10.64
C PHE A 30 -1.25 0.30 11.96
N ALA A 31 -0.37 0.41 12.98
CA ALA A 31 -0.68 1.06 14.24
C ALA A 31 -1.09 2.54 14.03
N LEU A 32 -0.34 3.30 13.23
CA LEU A 32 -0.69 4.68 12.91
C LEU A 32 -2.02 4.81 12.19
N ILE A 33 -2.34 3.89 11.25
CA ILE A 33 -3.65 3.85 10.60
C ILE A 33 -4.76 3.69 11.65
N VAL A 34 -4.61 2.74 12.57
CA VAL A 34 -5.59 2.54 13.66
C VAL A 34 -5.71 3.78 14.54
N VAL A 35 -4.58 4.40 14.89
CA VAL A 35 -4.53 5.61 15.72
C VAL A 35 -5.24 6.79 15.04
N ILE A 36 -5.10 6.95 13.72
CA ILE A 36 -5.82 7.97 12.94
C ILE A 36 -7.34 7.79 13.05
N PHE A 37 -7.83 6.55 13.05
CA PHE A 37 -9.27 6.28 13.25
C PHE A 37 -9.74 6.56 14.68
N LEU A 38 -8.86 6.47 15.66
CA LEU A 38 -9.17 6.78 17.05
C LEU A 38 -9.21 8.28 17.36
N CYS A 39 -8.71 9.16 16.46
CA CYS A 39 -8.79 10.61 16.62
C CYS A 39 -10.25 11.09 16.58
N LYS A 40 -10.69 11.80 17.62
CA LYS A 40 -12.05 12.36 17.76
C LYS A 40 -12.06 13.89 17.78
N SER A 41 -10.97 14.54 18.18
CA SER A 41 -10.87 16.00 18.30
C SER A 41 -9.93 16.59 17.24
N PHE A 42 -10.10 17.88 16.91
CA PHE A 42 -9.22 18.61 15.99
C PHE A 42 -7.77 18.65 16.47
N LEU A 43 -7.55 18.73 17.79
CA LEU A 43 -6.20 18.76 18.36
C LEU A 43 -5.49 17.40 18.20
N SER A 44 -6.21 16.30 18.39
CA SER A 44 -5.67 14.95 18.17
C SER A 44 -5.33 14.72 16.68
N LEU A 45 -6.19 15.23 15.79
CA LEU A 45 -5.95 15.19 14.34
C LEU A 45 -4.76 16.06 13.94
N GLY A 46 -4.61 17.25 14.53
CA GLY A 46 -3.46 18.14 14.32
C GLY A 46 -2.13 17.50 14.74
N LEU A 47 -2.10 16.80 15.88
CA LEU A 47 -0.92 16.07 16.35
C LEU A 47 -0.50 14.99 15.35
N ILE A 48 -1.45 14.20 14.85
CA ILE A 48 -1.13 13.13 13.90
C ILE A 48 -0.77 13.69 12.52
N ALA A 49 -1.39 14.80 12.10
CA ALA A 49 -1.01 15.50 10.87
C ALA A 49 0.44 16.01 10.95
N LEU A 50 0.84 16.58 12.09
CA LEU A 50 2.21 17.01 12.34
C LEU A 50 3.17 15.81 12.33
N ALA A 51 2.79 14.69 12.94
CA ALA A 51 3.58 13.45 12.94
C ALA A 51 3.73 12.88 11.52
N THR A 52 2.67 12.91 10.70
CA THR A 52 2.72 12.45 9.30
C THR A 52 3.62 13.33 8.43
N VAL A 53 3.54 14.65 8.60
CA VAL A 53 4.42 15.61 7.90
C VAL A 53 5.87 15.42 8.35
N GLY A 54 6.11 15.22 9.66
CA GLY A 54 7.43 14.89 10.19
C GLY A 54 8.00 13.59 9.62
N ALA A 55 7.20 12.53 9.55
CA ALA A 55 7.59 11.26 8.92
C ALA A 55 7.89 11.45 7.41
N ALA A 56 7.09 12.22 6.70
CA ALA A 56 7.32 12.55 5.29
C ALA A 56 8.65 13.30 5.09
N ALA A 57 8.95 14.29 5.93
CA ALA A 57 10.20 15.03 5.90
C ALA A 57 11.41 14.13 6.21
N LEU A 58 11.32 13.26 7.22
CA LEU A 58 12.35 12.29 7.59
C LEU A 58 12.56 11.23 6.50
N SER A 59 11.56 10.94 5.67
CA SER A 59 11.66 9.98 4.56
C SER A 59 12.56 10.46 3.43
N LYS A 60 12.77 11.78 3.29
CA LYS A 60 13.47 12.42 2.16
C LYS A 60 12.88 12.06 0.79
N VAL A 61 11.62 11.64 0.74
CA VAL A 61 10.89 11.41 -0.50
C VAL A 61 10.48 12.77 -1.08
N PRO A 62 10.66 13.00 -2.39
CA PRO A 62 10.27 14.26 -3.00
C PRO A 62 8.77 14.55 -2.78
N PRO A 63 8.38 15.75 -2.33
CA PRO A 63 6.98 16.08 -2.05
C PRO A 63 6.09 15.92 -3.29
N LYS A 64 6.65 16.09 -4.50
CA LYS A 64 5.94 15.84 -5.76
C LYS A 64 5.41 14.41 -5.88
N MET A 65 6.12 13.41 -5.35
CA MET A 65 5.66 12.01 -5.37
C MET A 65 4.52 11.80 -4.39
N ILE A 66 4.60 12.40 -3.21
CA ILE A 66 3.52 12.34 -2.19
C ILE A 66 2.26 13.01 -2.75
N LEU A 67 2.37 14.20 -3.37
CA LEU A 67 1.25 14.87 -4.03
C LEU A 67 0.68 14.06 -5.19
N LYS A 68 1.54 13.35 -5.96
CA LYS A 68 1.08 12.46 -7.03
C LYS A 68 0.24 11.30 -6.50
N SER A 69 0.52 10.78 -5.30
CA SER A 69 -0.30 9.72 -4.68
C SER A 69 -1.67 10.23 -4.19
N LEU A 70 -1.78 11.52 -3.90
CA LEU A 70 -3.07 12.14 -3.54
C LEU A 70 -3.97 12.39 -4.76
N LYS A 71 -3.38 12.63 -5.94
CA LYS A 71 -4.14 13.01 -7.15
C LYS A 71 -5.34 12.11 -7.48
N PRO A 72 -5.24 10.75 -7.48
CA PRO A 72 -6.38 9.89 -7.78
C PRO A 72 -7.48 9.93 -6.72
N ILE A 73 -7.15 10.36 -5.49
CA ILE A 73 -8.05 10.36 -4.34
C ILE A 73 -8.79 11.70 -4.20
N VAL A 74 -8.31 12.76 -4.88
CA VAL A 74 -8.93 14.11 -4.83
C VAL A 74 -10.42 14.06 -5.19
N ILE A 75 -10.81 13.26 -6.18
CA ILE A 75 -12.22 13.10 -6.57
C ILE A 75 -13.05 12.55 -5.41
N ILE A 76 -12.52 11.52 -4.72
CA ILE A 76 -13.20 10.91 -3.56
C ILE A 76 -13.22 11.91 -2.39
N LEU A 77 -12.15 12.68 -2.18
CA LEU A 77 -12.10 13.72 -1.15
C LEU A 77 -13.16 14.80 -1.36
N ILE A 78 -13.31 15.28 -2.58
CA ILE A 78 -14.33 16.28 -2.92
C ILE A 78 -15.74 15.68 -2.72
N PHE A 79 -15.96 14.47 -3.19
CA PHE A 79 -17.25 13.80 -3.05
C PHE A 79 -17.61 13.55 -1.58
N THR A 80 -16.69 13.08 -0.75
CA THR A 80 -16.93 12.89 0.70
C THR A 80 -17.12 14.20 1.43
N ALA A 81 -16.42 15.28 1.04
CA ALA A 81 -16.62 16.60 1.60
C ALA A 81 -18.03 17.12 1.32
N ILE A 82 -18.49 17.01 0.07
CA ILE A 82 -19.85 17.38 -0.34
C ILE A 82 -20.88 16.59 0.47
N LEU A 83 -20.73 15.26 0.55
CA LEU A 83 -21.64 14.45 1.33
C LEU A 83 -21.70 14.86 2.81
N ASN A 84 -20.55 15.09 3.45
CA ASN A 84 -20.53 15.50 4.85
C ASN A 84 -21.18 16.87 5.08
N ILE A 85 -21.01 17.81 4.17
CA ILE A 85 -21.62 19.16 4.27
C ILE A 85 -23.15 19.06 4.18
N PHE A 86 -23.69 18.21 3.30
CA PHE A 86 -25.12 18.12 3.06
C PHE A 86 -25.85 17.14 4.00
N TYR A 87 -25.22 16.03 4.39
CA TYR A 87 -25.86 14.99 5.20
C TYR A 87 -25.67 15.18 6.72
N THR A 88 -24.60 15.87 7.17
CA THR A 88 -24.36 16.03 8.59
C THR A 88 -25.13 17.25 9.10
N GLN A 89 -26.20 16.99 9.85
CA GLN A 89 -27.02 18.03 10.47
C GLN A 89 -26.60 18.25 11.93
N GLY A 90 -26.64 19.51 12.38
CA GLY A 90 -26.39 19.89 13.78
C GLY A 90 -25.52 21.15 13.94
N GLY A 91 -25.67 21.83 15.08
CA GLY A 91 -25.01 23.12 15.33
C GLY A 91 -25.75 24.30 14.69
N LYS A 92 -25.05 25.45 14.55
CA LYS A 92 -25.61 26.63 13.91
C LYS A 92 -25.74 26.41 12.42
N THR A 93 -26.92 26.70 11.87
CA THR A 93 -27.17 26.71 10.42
C THR A 93 -26.61 27.97 9.80
N TYR A 94 -25.76 27.85 8.80
CA TYR A 94 -25.26 29.01 8.05
C TYR A 94 -26.17 29.37 6.87
N PHE A 95 -26.80 28.35 6.27
CA PHE A 95 -27.66 28.52 5.11
C PHE A 95 -28.71 27.40 5.06
N GLU A 96 -30.00 27.79 4.97
CA GLU A 96 -31.12 26.88 4.80
C GLU A 96 -31.81 27.19 3.47
N TRP A 97 -31.83 26.23 2.57
CA TRP A 97 -32.62 26.31 1.36
C TRP A 97 -33.34 24.98 1.16
N TRP A 98 -34.65 24.97 1.45
CA TRP A 98 -35.57 23.84 1.34
C TRP A 98 -35.10 22.63 2.20
N GLU A 99 -34.57 21.57 1.57
CA GLU A 99 -34.10 20.37 2.29
C GLU A 99 -32.57 20.38 2.52
N ILE A 100 -31.85 21.39 2.04
CA ILE A 100 -30.39 21.48 2.11
C ILE A 100 -30.04 22.53 3.18
N SER A 101 -29.50 22.04 4.32
CA SER A 101 -28.97 22.91 5.38
C SER A 101 -27.47 22.73 5.51
N ILE A 102 -26.73 23.83 5.29
CA ILE A 102 -25.29 23.84 5.57
C ILE A 102 -25.10 24.18 7.03
N THR A 103 -24.62 23.22 7.80
CA THR A 103 -24.44 23.35 9.25
C THR A 103 -22.96 23.49 9.62
N GLU A 104 -22.68 24.16 10.72
CA GLU A 104 -21.33 24.29 11.26
C GLU A 104 -20.70 22.92 11.52
N LYS A 105 -21.49 21.98 12.06
CA LYS A 105 -21.03 20.61 12.31
C LYS A 105 -20.69 19.88 11.01
N GLY A 106 -21.50 20.07 9.95
CA GLY A 106 -21.24 19.47 8.63
C GLY A 106 -19.92 19.93 8.03
N VAL A 107 -19.62 21.24 8.09
CA VAL A 107 -18.36 21.80 7.59
C VAL A 107 -17.17 21.29 8.41
N ASN A 108 -17.27 21.29 9.74
CA ASN A 108 -16.22 20.81 10.62
C ASN A 108 -15.93 19.32 10.39
N THR A 109 -16.98 18.49 10.25
CA THR A 109 -16.83 17.05 9.95
C THR A 109 -16.22 16.83 8.58
N ALA A 110 -16.57 17.63 7.57
CA ALA A 110 -15.99 17.55 6.23
C ALA A 110 -14.48 17.84 6.28
N ILE A 111 -14.05 18.93 6.92
CA ILE A 111 -12.64 19.30 7.06
C ILE A 111 -11.89 18.21 7.84
N PHE A 112 -12.45 17.74 8.95
CA PHE A 112 -11.87 16.69 9.78
C PHE A 112 -11.64 15.40 8.98
N THR A 113 -12.65 14.97 8.22
CA THR A 113 -12.59 13.76 7.39
C THR A 113 -11.58 13.91 6.25
N MET A 114 -11.52 15.10 5.60
CA MET A 114 -10.54 15.37 4.55
C MET A 114 -9.11 15.24 5.06
N ILE A 115 -8.79 15.88 6.19
CA ILE A 115 -7.45 15.80 6.79
C ILE A 115 -7.14 14.36 7.19
N ARG A 116 -8.08 13.62 7.78
CA ARG A 116 -7.95 12.21 8.14
C ARG A 116 -7.57 11.36 6.94
N ILE A 117 -8.30 11.47 5.81
CA ILE A 117 -8.03 10.70 4.60
C ILE A 117 -6.67 11.05 4.01
N VAL A 118 -6.30 12.34 3.98
CA VAL A 118 -4.96 12.76 3.51
C VAL A 118 -3.86 12.12 4.36
N CYS A 119 -3.97 12.14 5.69
CA CYS A 119 -2.98 11.51 6.58
C CYS A 119 -2.87 9.99 6.34
N LEU A 120 -4.01 9.29 6.19
CA LEU A 120 -4.05 7.86 5.87
C LEU A 120 -3.30 7.54 4.57
N VAL A 121 -3.57 8.31 3.53
CA VAL A 121 -2.95 8.11 2.22
C VAL A 121 -1.45 8.40 2.26
N VAL A 122 -1.04 9.48 2.94
CA VAL A 122 0.38 9.83 3.07
C VAL A 122 1.14 8.73 3.82
N ILE A 123 0.63 8.25 4.95
CA ILE A 123 1.29 7.19 5.75
C ILE A 123 1.41 5.89 4.93
N SER A 124 0.34 5.47 4.25
CA SER A 124 0.35 4.28 3.40
C SER A 124 1.32 4.43 2.22
N SER A 125 1.36 5.61 1.60
CA SER A 125 2.29 5.90 0.50
C SER A 125 3.74 5.89 0.96
N LEU A 126 4.05 6.39 2.17
CA LEU A 126 5.40 6.37 2.73
C LEU A 126 5.92 4.94 2.90
N LEU A 127 5.08 4.00 3.33
CA LEU A 127 5.45 2.58 3.40
C LEU A 127 5.86 2.06 2.01
N THR A 128 5.05 2.35 0.99
CA THR A 128 5.27 1.91 -0.39
C THR A 128 6.54 2.53 -0.99
N TYR A 129 6.80 3.81 -0.75
CA TYR A 129 7.99 4.50 -1.27
C TYR A 129 9.28 4.10 -0.56
N THR A 130 9.22 3.67 0.70
CA THR A 130 10.40 3.36 1.50
C THR A 130 10.71 1.87 1.62
N THR A 131 9.86 0.98 1.11
CA THR A 131 10.02 -0.47 1.25
C THR A 131 9.80 -1.17 -0.09
N THR A 132 10.74 -2.02 -0.50
CA THR A 132 10.58 -2.82 -1.73
C THR A 132 9.54 -3.91 -1.54
N PRO A 133 8.83 -4.34 -2.61
CA PRO A 133 7.86 -5.43 -2.52
C PRO A 133 8.45 -6.73 -1.96
N THR A 134 9.70 -7.03 -2.31
CA THR A 134 10.40 -8.24 -1.79
C THR A 134 10.67 -8.15 -0.29
N MET A 135 11.11 -6.97 0.21
CA MET A 135 11.29 -6.76 1.66
C MET A 135 9.95 -6.83 2.40
N LEU A 136 8.87 -6.34 1.78
CA LEU A 136 7.53 -6.41 2.36
C LEU A 136 7.06 -7.86 2.48
N THR A 137 7.27 -8.68 1.44
CA THR A 137 6.97 -10.12 1.46
C THR A 137 7.73 -10.83 2.58
N ASP A 138 9.02 -10.54 2.75
CA ASP A 138 9.84 -11.10 3.82
C ASP A 138 9.36 -10.67 5.21
N ALA A 139 8.91 -9.40 5.35
CA ALA A 139 8.33 -8.89 6.60
C ALA A 139 7.01 -9.61 6.95
N ILE A 140 6.13 -9.76 5.97
CA ILE A 140 4.85 -10.48 6.12
C ILE A 140 5.10 -11.94 6.54
N GLU A 141 6.04 -12.65 5.90
CA GLU A 141 6.37 -14.01 6.30
C GLU A 141 6.78 -14.12 7.77
N ARG A 142 7.60 -13.17 8.22
CA ARG A 142 8.05 -13.17 9.63
C ARG A 142 6.93 -12.83 10.60
N LEU A 143 6.08 -11.86 10.26
CA LEU A 143 4.92 -11.48 11.08
C LEU A 143 3.87 -12.59 11.13
N LEU A 144 3.69 -13.33 10.03
CA LEU A 144 2.79 -14.48 9.96
C LEU A 144 3.42 -15.78 10.53
N SER A 145 4.69 -15.74 10.92
CA SER A 145 5.37 -16.93 11.51
C SER A 145 4.62 -17.56 12.69
N PRO A 146 3.96 -16.83 13.61
CA PRO A 146 3.16 -17.44 14.67
C PRO A 146 2.00 -18.32 14.15
N LEU A 147 1.48 -18.03 12.93
CA LEU A 147 0.41 -18.83 12.32
C LEU A 147 0.84 -20.24 11.92
N LYS A 148 2.13 -20.56 12.00
CA LYS A 148 2.62 -21.95 11.86
C LYS A 148 1.99 -22.88 12.89
N VAL A 149 1.59 -22.39 14.05
CA VAL A 149 0.87 -23.16 15.08
C VAL A 149 -0.45 -23.71 14.52
N PHE A 150 -1.10 -22.99 13.60
CA PHE A 150 -2.31 -23.44 12.90
C PHE A 150 -2.03 -24.32 11.68
N LYS A 151 -0.82 -24.90 11.55
CA LYS A 151 -0.36 -25.74 10.42
C LYS A 151 -0.35 -25.02 9.06
N ILE A 152 -0.40 -23.70 9.05
CA ILE A 152 -0.30 -22.91 7.80
C ILE A 152 1.16 -22.90 7.35
N LYS A 153 1.41 -23.31 6.09
CA LYS A 153 2.76 -23.34 5.49
C LYS A 153 3.17 -21.92 5.05
N VAL A 154 3.38 -21.01 6.01
CA VAL A 154 3.70 -19.58 5.77
C VAL A 154 4.93 -19.41 4.90
N HIS A 155 5.96 -20.25 5.09
CA HIS A 155 7.17 -20.21 4.28
C HIS A 155 6.89 -20.51 2.79
N THR A 156 6.03 -21.49 2.50
CA THR A 156 5.65 -21.80 1.11
C THR A 156 4.91 -20.65 0.45
N LEU A 157 4.00 -19.98 1.18
CA LEU A 157 3.30 -18.80 0.68
C LEU A 157 4.27 -17.65 0.36
N ALA A 158 5.19 -17.36 1.28
CA ALA A 158 6.19 -16.30 1.07
C ALA A 158 7.12 -16.61 -0.09
N MET A 159 7.53 -17.86 -0.25
CA MET A 159 8.32 -18.31 -1.39
C MET A 159 7.56 -18.12 -2.71
N MET A 160 6.28 -18.52 -2.77
CA MET A 160 5.44 -18.31 -3.96
C MET A 160 5.32 -16.82 -4.30
N MET A 161 5.10 -15.95 -3.30
CA MET A 161 5.05 -14.49 -3.50
C MET A 161 6.39 -13.93 -4.02
N THR A 162 7.50 -14.37 -3.46
CA THR A 162 8.83 -13.93 -3.88
C THR A 162 9.14 -14.36 -5.32
N LEU A 163 8.78 -15.60 -5.69
CA LEU A 163 8.92 -16.10 -7.06
C LEU A 163 8.00 -15.34 -8.02
N ALA A 164 6.74 -15.10 -7.63
CA ALA A 164 5.82 -14.31 -8.44
C ALA A 164 6.37 -12.91 -8.72
N LEU A 165 6.81 -12.18 -7.68
CA LEU A 165 7.41 -10.85 -7.81
C LEU A 165 8.64 -10.84 -8.72
N ARG A 166 9.43 -11.91 -8.70
CA ARG A 166 10.60 -12.06 -9.57
C ARG A 166 10.22 -12.35 -11.03
N PHE A 167 9.13 -13.09 -11.25
CA PHE A 167 8.70 -13.44 -12.60
C PHE A 167 7.87 -12.34 -13.30
N ILE A 168 7.24 -11.43 -12.54
CA ILE A 168 6.43 -10.36 -13.15
C ILE A 168 7.20 -9.56 -14.22
N PRO A 169 8.43 -9.06 -13.99
CA PRO A 169 9.18 -8.35 -15.04
C PRO A 169 9.42 -9.20 -16.29
N THR A 170 9.81 -10.44 -16.10
CA THR A 170 10.05 -11.38 -17.21
C THR A 170 8.80 -11.73 -17.99
N LEU A 171 7.64 -11.85 -17.30
CA LEU A 171 6.35 -12.07 -17.96
C LEU A 171 5.90 -10.84 -18.77
N ILE A 172 6.16 -9.63 -18.28
CA ILE A 172 5.87 -8.39 -19.04
C ILE A 172 6.69 -8.34 -20.32
N GLU A 173 7.99 -8.64 -20.26
CA GLU A 173 8.84 -8.72 -21.46
C GLU A 173 8.34 -9.80 -22.43
N GLU A 174 7.89 -10.94 -21.93
CA GLU A 174 7.33 -12.03 -22.74
C GLU A 174 6.03 -11.61 -23.43
N ILE A 175 5.14 -10.93 -22.70
CA ILE A 175 3.89 -10.37 -23.24
C ILE A 175 4.22 -9.41 -24.39
N ASP A 176 5.19 -8.51 -24.21
CA ASP A 176 5.59 -7.55 -25.26
C ASP A 176 6.13 -8.28 -26.51
N ARG A 177 6.93 -9.34 -26.32
CA ARG A 177 7.42 -10.17 -27.44
C ARG A 177 6.31 -10.89 -28.17
N ILE A 178 5.39 -11.53 -27.45
CA ILE A 178 4.24 -12.23 -28.01
C ILE A 178 3.33 -11.24 -28.75
N MET A 179 3.02 -10.09 -28.16
CA MET A 179 2.20 -9.06 -28.78
C MET A 179 2.80 -8.57 -30.11
N ASN A 180 4.11 -8.28 -30.12
CA ASN A 180 4.80 -7.85 -31.33
C ASN A 180 4.78 -8.93 -32.42
N ALA A 181 4.97 -10.20 -32.02
CA ALA A 181 4.86 -11.32 -32.95
C ALA A 181 3.45 -11.49 -33.53
N GLN A 182 2.41 -11.31 -32.72
CA GLN A 182 1.02 -11.41 -33.17
C GLN A 182 0.63 -10.20 -34.06
N LYS A 183 1.09 -8.99 -33.73
CA LYS A 183 0.92 -7.81 -34.61
C LYS A 183 1.58 -8.03 -35.98
N ALA A 184 2.79 -8.60 -36.03
CA ALA A 184 3.47 -8.94 -37.29
C ALA A 184 2.73 -10.00 -38.13
N ARG A 185 1.89 -10.83 -37.49
CA ARG A 185 0.99 -11.81 -38.14
C ARG A 185 -0.35 -11.21 -38.56
N GLY A 186 -0.55 -9.89 -38.39
CA GLY A 186 -1.78 -9.20 -38.75
C GLY A 186 -2.87 -9.22 -37.72
N ALA A 187 -2.55 -9.61 -36.46
CA ALA A 187 -3.54 -9.56 -35.38
C ALA A 187 -3.83 -8.10 -35.01
N ASP A 188 -5.09 -7.73 -35.10
CA ASP A 188 -5.58 -6.43 -34.66
C ASP A 188 -6.03 -6.52 -33.19
N LEU A 189 -5.30 -5.85 -32.30
CA LEU A 189 -5.52 -5.87 -30.85
C LEU A 189 -6.27 -4.61 -30.35
N GLU A 190 -6.46 -3.62 -31.21
CA GLU A 190 -6.87 -2.27 -30.82
C GLU A 190 -8.28 -1.92 -31.35
N THR A 191 -8.69 -2.48 -32.49
CA THR A 191 -9.99 -2.17 -33.11
C THR A 191 -11.07 -3.18 -32.73
N GLY A 192 -12.34 -2.76 -32.81
CA GLY A 192 -13.49 -3.61 -32.59
C GLY A 192 -14.14 -3.48 -31.21
N GLY A 193 -15.27 -4.18 -31.03
CA GLY A 193 -16.05 -4.22 -29.81
C GLY A 193 -15.37 -5.02 -28.70
N ILE A 194 -15.88 -4.93 -27.47
CA ILE A 194 -15.31 -5.58 -26.27
C ILE A 194 -15.09 -7.09 -26.47
N ILE A 195 -16.04 -7.79 -27.11
CA ILE A 195 -15.96 -9.23 -27.36
C ILE A 195 -14.85 -9.55 -28.38
N GLN A 196 -14.68 -8.71 -29.42
CA GLN A 196 -13.61 -8.89 -30.41
C GLN A 196 -12.23 -8.69 -29.78
N ARG A 197 -12.08 -7.66 -28.94
CA ARG A 197 -10.84 -7.42 -28.18
C ARG A 197 -10.52 -8.58 -27.25
N ALA A 198 -11.54 -9.14 -26.54
CA ALA A 198 -11.33 -10.31 -25.70
C ALA A 198 -10.86 -11.54 -26.50
N LYS A 199 -11.44 -11.79 -27.68
CA LYS A 199 -11.01 -12.86 -28.60
C LYS A 199 -9.58 -12.62 -29.11
N ALA A 200 -9.21 -11.38 -29.40
CA ALA A 200 -7.86 -11.01 -29.87
C ALA A 200 -6.78 -11.22 -28.78
N LEU A 201 -7.14 -11.27 -27.50
CA LEU A 201 -6.21 -11.59 -26.40
C LEU A 201 -5.90 -13.09 -26.29
N VAL A 202 -6.76 -13.99 -26.80
CA VAL A 202 -6.54 -15.45 -26.70
C VAL A 202 -5.22 -15.90 -27.35
N PRO A 203 -4.86 -15.46 -28.56
CA PRO A 203 -3.57 -15.79 -29.19
C PRO A 203 -2.34 -15.28 -28.43
N ILE A 204 -2.51 -14.33 -27.49
CA ILE A 204 -1.44 -13.86 -26.60
C ILE A 204 -1.42 -14.73 -25.33
N PHE A 205 -2.61 -15.04 -24.78
CA PHE A 205 -2.74 -15.73 -23.52
C PHE A 205 -2.25 -17.19 -23.59
N ILE A 206 -2.56 -17.91 -24.67
CA ILE A 206 -2.17 -19.34 -24.82
C ILE A 206 -0.65 -19.51 -24.82
N PRO A 207 0.14 -18.80 -25.68
CA PRO A 207 1.60 -18.88 -25.66
C PRO A 207 2.20 -18.45 -24.32
N LEU A 208 1.64 -17.39 -23.70
CA LEU A 208 2.08 -16.92 -22.39
C LEU A 208 1.91 -18.00 -21.31
N MET A 209 0.76 -18.70 -21.29
CA MET A 209 0.51 -19.81 -20.37
C MET A 209 1.52 -20.95 -20.57
N VAL A 210 1.72 -21.37 -21.82
CA VAL A 210 2.69 -22.44 -22.14
C VAL A 210 4.11 -22.05 -21.69
N SER A 211 4.54 -20.82 -21.97
CA SER A 211 5.85 -20.30 -21.54
C SER A 211 5.95 -20.27 -20.01
N SER A 212 4.90 -19.83 -19.32
CA SER A 212 4.86 -19.77 -17.86
C SER A 212 4.97 -21.16 -17.22
N PHE A 213 4.25 -22.16 -17.73
CA PHE A 213 4.35 -23.54 -17.24
C PHE A 213 5.74 -24.14 -17.52
N ARG A 214 6.33 -23.88 -18.67
CA ARG A 214 7.68 -24.32 -18.97
C ARG A 214 8.68 -23.76 -17.96
N ARG A 215 8.63 -22.45 -17.69
CA ARG A 215 9.50 -21.80 -16.69
C ARG A 215 9.29 -22.36 -15.28
N ALA A 216 8.02 -22.61 -14.90
CA ALA A 216 7.70 -23.20 -13.61
C ALA A 216 8.30 -24.61 -13.48
N TYR A 217 8.23 -25.43 -14.55
CA TYR A 217 8.82 -26.75 -14.59
C TYR A 217 10.36 -26.69 -14.50
N GLU A 218 11.00 -25.82 -15.29
CA GLU A 218 12.46 -25.63 -15.26
C GLU A 218 12.94 -25.19 -13.87
N LEU A 219 12.19 -24.26 -13.23
CA LEU A 219 12.50 -23.82 -11.87
C LEU A 219 12.34 -24.96 -10.86
N ALA A 220 11.23 -25.71 -10.94
CA ALA A 220 11.00 -26.84 -10.04
C ALA A 220 12.11 -27.91 -10.18
N PHE A 221 12.51 -28.21 -11.42
CA PHE A 221 13.61 -29.13 -11.69
C PHE A 221 14.93 -28.60 -11.12
N ALA A 222 15.25 -27.32 -11.35
CA ALA A 222 16.45 -26.71 -10.79
C ALA A 222 16.46 -26.71 -9.25
N MET A 223 15.29 -26.56 -8.62
CA MET A 223 15.16 -26.64 -7.16
C MET A 223 15.37 -28.07 -6.65
N THR A 224 14.82 -29.08 -7.31
CA THR A 224 15.04 -30.50 -6.93
C THR A 224 16.51 -30.90 -7.08
N CYS A 225 17.19 -30.48 -8.16
CA CYS A 225 18.63 -30.67 -8.33
C CYS A 225 19.48 -30.02 -7.24
N ARG A 226 18.96 -28.97 -6.60
CA ARG A 226 19.59 -28.29 -5.44
C ARG A 226 19.11 -28.85 -4.10
N CYS A 227 18.51 -30.03 -4.07
CA CYS A 227 18.00 -30.71 -2.89
C CYS A 227 17.00 -29.83 -2.10
N TYR A 228 16.10 -29.12 -2.79
CA TYR A 228 15.05 -28.38 -2.12
C TYR A 228 13.95 -29.33 -1.63
N THR A 229 13.83 -29.48 -0.32
CA THR A 229 12.85 -30.38 0.35
C THR A 229 11.76 -29.61 1.12
N GLY A 230 11.67 -28.28 0.93
CA GLY A 230 10.74 -27.43 1.68
C GLY A 230 11.45 -26.42 2.57
N GLY A 231 10.69 -25.80 3.48
CA GLY A 231 11.19 -24.71 4.32
C GLY A 231 11.70 -25.11 5.70
N GLU A 232 11.56 -26.37 6.09
CA GLU A 232 11.96 -26.84 7.42
C GLU A 232 13.49 -26.99 7.50
N GLY A 233 14.09 -26.54 8.62
CA GLY A 233 15.53 -26.62 8.85
C GLY A 233 16.42 -25.66 8.05
N ARG A 234 15.86 -24.76 7.24
CA ARG A 234 16.64 -23.83 6.40
C ARG A 234 16.92 -22.51 7.08
N THR A 235 18.14 -22.02 6.88
CA THR A 235 18.56 -20.68 7.29
C THR A 235 18.42 -19.68 6.14
N ARG A 236 18.22 -18.40 6.46
CA ARG A 236 18.15 -17.32 5.47
C ARG A 236 19.50 -16.67 5.28
N MET A 237 19.91 -16.42 4.05
CA MET A 237 21.13 -15.71 3.73
C MET A 237 21.08 -14.26 4.23
N LYS A 238 19.95 -13.56 4.06
CA LYS A 238 19.74 -12.21 4.56
C LYS A 238 18.86 -12.25 5.81
N GLN A 239 19.47 -11.98 6.95
CA GLN A 239 18.75 -11.90 8.23
C GLN A 239 18.33 -10.45 8.50
N MET A 240 17.07 -10.24 8.86
CA MET A 240 16.59 -8.96 9.36
C MET A 240 17.00 -8.82 10.83
N LYS A 241 17.66 -7.72 11.18
CA LYS A 241 18.07 -7.40 12.55
C LYS A 241 17.42 -6.10 12.97
N LEU A 242 16.82 -6.08 14.14
CA LEU A 242 16.31 -4.85 14.75
C LEU A 242 17.46 -3.91 15.05
N SER A 243 17.28 -2.64 14.74
CA SER A 243 18.22 -1.55 14.99
C SER A 243 17.71 -0.66 16.14
N ALA A 244 18.59 0.10 16.76
CA ALA A 244 18.18 1.11 17.75
C ALA A 244 17.16 2.11 17.18
N VAL A 245 17.22 2.40 15.88
CA VAL A 245 16.27 3.28 15.18
C VAL A 245 14.83 2.71 15.22
N ASP A 246 14.68 1.38 15.20
CA ASP A 246 13.37 0.73 15.28
C ASP A 246 12.70 0.95 16.64
N PHE A 247 13.49 0.89 17.73
CA PHE A 247 13.02 1.16 19.08
C PHE A 247 12.62 2.63 19.26
N PHE A 248 13.39 3.57 18.69
CA PHE A 248 13.03 4.99 18.69
C PHE A 248 11.73 5.25 17.94
N ALA A 249 11.54 4.62 16.78
CA ALA A 249 10.31 4.75 16.00
C ALA A 249 9.10 4.15 16.75
N LEU A 250 9.29 3.02 17.43
CA LEU A 250 8.25 2.41 18.27
C LEU A 250 7.89 3.34 19.44
N PHE A 251 8.89 3.86 20.16
CA PHE A 251 8.67 4.78 21.26
C PHE A 251 7.94 6.04 20.82
N ALA A 252 8.33 6.63 19.69
CA ALA A 252 7.65 7.79 19.11
C ALA A 252 6.18 7.48 18.78
N CYS A 253 5.90 6.31 18.19
CA CYS A 253 4.54 5.88 17.88
C CYS A 253 3.70 5.72 19.16
N VAL A 254 4.25 5.08 20.20
CA VAL A 254 3.57 4.92 21.49
C VAL A 254 3.31 6.28 22.15
N ALA A 255 4.28 7.20 22.13
CA ALA A 255 4.12 8.54 22.67
C ALA A 255 3.03 9.34 21.95
N ILE A 256 2.98 9.26 20.61
CA ILE A 256 1.90 9.88 19.80
C ILE A 256 0.55 9.27 20.17
N THR A 257 0.47 7.95 20.27
CA THR A 257 -0.78 7.25 20.63
C THR A 257 -1.26 7.66 22.03
N ALA A 258 -0.37 7.70 23.01
CA ALA A 258 -0.68 8.16 24.35
C ALA A 258 -1.16 9.62 24.37
N GLY A 259 -0.46 10.50 23.64
CA GLY A 259 -0.87 11.90 23.48
C GLY A 259 -2.28 12.05 22.88
N ILE A 260 -2.61 11.25 21.87
CA ILE A 260 -3.95 11.25 21.24
C ILE A 260 -5.03 10.78 22.20
N ILE A 261 -4.76 9.72 22.99
CA ILE A 261 -5.72 9.24 24.00
C ILE A 261 -5.98 10.31 25.05
N VAL A 262 -4.94 10.98 25.54
CA VAL A 262 -5.05 12.09 26.50
C VAL A 262 -5.84 13.25 25.90
N LEU A 263 -5.49 13.68 24.66
CA LEU A 263 -6.20 14.77 23.98
C LEU A 263 -7.67 14.46 23.72
N ASN A 264 -8.00 13.21 23.37
CA ASN A 264 -9.38 12.78 23.18
C ASN A 264 -10.18 12.75 24.51
N HIS A 265 -9.49 12.61 25.65
CA HIS A 265 -10.16 12.61 26.95
C HIS A 265 -10.46 14.04 27.44
N PHE A 266 -9.57 15.00 27.15
CA PHE A 266 -9.70 16.38 27.63
C PHE A 266 -10.49 17.30 26.68
N PHE A 267 -10.60 16.96 25.40
CA PHE A 267 -11.25 17.82 24.41
C PHE A 267 -12.47 17.14 23.79
N GLU A 268 -13.52 17.95 23.55
CA GLU A 268 -14.77 17.47 22.96
C GLU A 268 -14.59 16.82 21.60
N ALA A 269 -15.35 15.74 21.38
CA ALA A 269 -15.36 15.04 20.11
C ALA A 269 -16.06 15.88 19.03
N VAL A 270 -15.49 15.94 17.84
CA VAL A 270 -16.07 16.60 16.65
C VAL A 270 -17.07 15.67 15.95
N ILE A 271 -16.91 14.38 16.12
CA ILE A 271 -17.72 13.30 15.51
C ILE A 271 -18.43 12.52 16.58
#